data_ddab2440a05c7175400d11be536c5836
#
_entry.id   ddab2440a05c7175400d11be536c5836
#
_cell.length_a   1.000
_cell.length_b   1.000
_cell.length_c   1.000
_cell.angle_alpha   90.00
_cell.angle_beta   90.00
_cell.angle_gamma   90.00
#
_symmetry.space_group_name_H-M   'P 1'
#
loop_
_entity.id
_entity.type
_entity.pdbx_description
1 polymer ?
#
loop_
_entity_poly.entity_id
_entity_poly.type
_entity_poly.pdbx_seq_one_letter_code
_entity_poly.pdbx_strand_id
1 'polypeptide(L)'
;LPQYCEFIDIFFRFNLQFNCIIIDRKEINLKANENKDPELGFYKFYYQLLRQNSKKDVPYYIYLDRRNNSEPTRLDTLKTFLKKDNHKTNWFSGVTTDKGIDVKALEFVNSNTYELIQFADLLMGAIGFHYNKRNLAPDASRHKLAFADYLSRKINKKDLVFSTGRN
;
A
#
# COMPACT_ATOMS: atom_id res chain seq x y z
N LEU A 1 2.30 -7.07 -22.70
CA LEU A 1 1.59 -7.96 -21.80
C LEU A 1 2.44 -9.14 -21.30
N PRO A 2 3.20 -9.91 -22.13
CA PRO A 2 4.01 -11.04 -21.63
C PRO A 2 4.93 -10.66 -20.49
N GLN A 3 5.68 -9.58 -20.61
CA GLN A 3 6.61 -9.08 -19.57
C GLN A 3 5.94 -8.86 -18.20
N TYR A 4 4.72 -8.31 -18.18
CA TYR A 4 3.96 -8.11 -16.94
C TYR A 4 3.50 -9.44 -16.32
N CYS A 5 3.17 -10.43 -17.16
CA CYS A 5 2.82 -11.77 -16.68
C CYS A 5 4.03 -12.49 -16.08
N GLU A 6 5.20 -12.41 -16.73
CA GLU A 6 6.45 -12.94 -16.20
C GLU A 6 6.82 -12.30 -14.85
N PHE A 7 6.58 -10.99 -14.71
CA PHE A 7 6.82 -10.27 -13.48
C PHE A 7 5.92 -10.79 -12.33
N ILE A 8 4.64 -11.08 -12.64
CA ILE A 8 3.73 -11.72 -11.68
C ILE A 8 4.21 -13.14 -11.30
N ASP A 9 4.71 -13.91 -12.28
CA ASP A 9 5.23 -15.25 -11.99
C ASP A 9 6.44 -15.20 -11.05
N ILE A 10 7.31 -14.23 -11.18
CA ILE A 10 8.41 -13.97 -10.27
C ILE A 10 7.89 -13.72 -8.86
N PHE A 11 6.86 -12.88 -8.69
CA PHE A 11 6.25 -12.59 -7.40
C PHE A 11 5.81 -13.87 -6.68
N PHE A 12 5.08 -14.75 -7.37
CA PHE A 12 4.61 -16.00 -6.77
C PHE A 12 5.74 -16.98 -6.50
N ARG A 13 6.79 -17.00 -7.33
CA ARG A 13 7.96 -17.85 -7.14
C ARG A 13 8.74 -17.50 -5.87
N PHE A 14 8.89 -16.23 -5.55
CA PHE A 14 9.63 -15.75 -4.39
C PHE A 14 8.79 -15.63 -3.12
N ASN A 15 7.53 -16.08 -3.13
CA ASN A 15 6.61 -16.02 -1.98
C ASN A 15 6.53 -14.62 -1.36
N LEU A 16 6.50 -13.60 -2.22
CA LEU A 16 6.36 -12.22 -1.79
C LEU A 16 4.93 -11.96 -1.31
N GLN A 17 4.78 -11.02 -0.39
CA GLN A 17 3.48 -10.59 0.11
C GLN A 17 3.15 -9.21 -0.43
N PHE A 18 1.89 -8.99 -0.78
CA PHE A 18 1.38 -7.70 -1.18
C PHE A 18 0.20 -7.31 -0.31
N ASN A 19 0.28 -6.13 0.28
CA ASN A 19 -0.78 -5.53 1.08
C ASN A 19 -1.05 -4.12 0.57
N CYS A 20 -2.31 -3.73 0.49
CA CYS A 20 -2.68 -2.37 0.09
C CYS A 20 -3.82 -1.84 0.96
N ILE A 21 -3.91 -0.52 1.05
CA ILE A 21 -5.05 0.19 1.62
C ILE A 21 -5.80 0.87 0.48
N ILE A 22 -7.10 0.64 0.41
CA ILE A 22 -8.00 1.34 -0.50
C ILE A 22 -8.80 2.35 0.31
N ILE A 23 -8.77 3.60 -0.13
CA ILE A 23 -9.39 4.71 0.57
C ILE A 23 -10.46 5.31 -0.31
N ASP A 24 -11.72 5.27 0.15
CA ASP A 24 -12.78 6.04 -0.49
C ASP A 24 -12.71 7.50 -0.03
N ARG A 25 -12.36 8.38 -0.97
CA ARG A 25 -12.26 9.82 -0.70
C ARG A 25 -13.58 10.48 -0.28
N LYS A 26 -14.70 9.84 -0.58
CA LYS A 26 -16.03 10.34 -0.20
C LYS A 26 -16.32 10.11 1.28
N GLU A 27 -15.76 9.04 1.84
CA GLU A 27 -15.95 8.68 3.25
C GLU A 27 -14.97 9.39 4.19
N ILE A 28 -13.85 9.89 3.65
CA ILE A 28 -12.80 10.52 4.46
C ILE A 28 -12.74 12.01 4.15
N ASN A 29 -13.18 12.82 5.11
CA ASN A 29 -12.96 14.27 5.05
C ASN A 29 -11.53 14.60 5.52
N LEU A 30 -10.55 14.38 4.65
CA LEU A 30 -9.14 14.65 4.92
C LEU A 30 -8.89 16.12 5.34
N LYS A 31 -9.71 17.04 4.84
CA LYS A 31 -9.57 18.47 5.14
C LYS A 31 -10.07 18.85 6.54
N ALA A 32 -11.08 18.17 7.05
CA ALA A 32 -11.64 18.46 8.37
C ALA A 32 -10.79 17.89 9.52
N ASN A 33 -10.18 16.71 9.29
CA ASN A 33 -9.45 15.97 10.33
C ASN A 33 -7.95 16.28 10.37
N GLU A 34 -7.38 16.95 9.35
CA GLU A 34 -5.94 17.06 9.14
C GLU A 34 -5.45 18.50 8.98
N ASN A 35 -6.10 19.47 9.63
CA ASN A 35 -5.73 20.89 9.52
C ASN A 35 -5.53 21.39 8.07
N LYS A 36 -6.30 20.84 7.12
CA LYS A 36 -6.23 21.08 5.67
C LYS A 36 -4.93 20.60 5.00
N ASP A 37 -4.18 19.69 5.62
CA ASP A 37 -2.96 19.13 5.07
C ASP A 37 -3.18 17.71 4.51
N PRO A 38 -3.42 17.58 3.19
CA PRO A 38 -3.66 16.27 2.56
C PRO A 38 -2.43 15.36 2.59
N GLU A 39 -1.22 15.95 2.66
CA GLU A 39 0.02 15.20 2.69
C GLU A 39 0.19 14.47 4.01
N LEU A 40 -0.18 15.07 5.13
CA LEU A 40 -0.19 14.40 6.42
C LEU A 40 -1.08 13.15 6.42
N GLY A 41 -2.21 13.19 5.70
CA GLY A 41 -3.09 12.04 5.52
C GLY A 41 -2.36 10.84 4.90
N PHE A 42 -1.51 11.04 3.90
CA PHE A 42 -0.72 9.96 3.31
C PHE A 42 0.23 9.31 4.31
N TYR A 43 0.91 10.10 5.14
CA TYR A 43 1.81 9.56 6.16
C TYR A 43 1.09 8.75 7.23
N LYS A 44 -0.14 9.11 7.57
CA LYS A 44 -0.99 8.32 8.46
C LYS A 44 -1.38 6.98 7.83
N PHE A 45 -1.67 6.94 6.52
CA PHE A 45 -1.93 5.68 5.81
C PHE A 45 -0.68 4.82 5.68
N TYR A 46 0.50 5.40 5.41
CA TYR A 46 1.76 4.66 5.48
C TYR A 46 1.98 4.06 6.86
N TYR A 47 1.80 4.85 7.93
CA TYR A 47 1.90 4.36 9.29
C TYR A 47 0.97 3.17 9.54
N GLN A 48 -0.30 3.28 9.16
CA GLN A 48 -1.30 2.23 9.33
C GLN A 48 -0.93 0.97 8.55
N LEU A 49 -0.58 1.09 7.26
CA LEU A 49 -0.22 -0.03 6.41
C LEU A 49 0.99 -0.79 6.98
N LEU A 50 2.04 -0.06 7.36
CA LEU A 50 3.26 -0.64 7.91
C LEU A 50 3.01 -1.29 9.28
N ARG A 51 2.27 -0.62 10.17
CA ARG A 51 1.97 -1.13 11.50
C ARG A 51 1.16 -2.42 11.47
N GLN A 52 0.14 -2.49 10.63
CA GLN A 52 -0.74 -3.66 10.54
C GLN A 52 -0.08 -4.89 9.92
N ASN A 53 0.92 -4.67 9.05
CA ASN A 53 1.54 -5.75 8.29
C ASN A 53 2.95 -6.13 8.78
N SER A 54 3.45 -5.46 9.83
CA SER A 54 4.75 -5.77 10.40
C SER A 54 4.66 -6.78 11.53
N LYS A 55 5.63 -7.69 11.56
CA LYS A 55 5.79 -8.68 12.63
C LYS A 55 6.73 -8.13 13.72
N LYS A 56 6.52 -8.59 14.95
CA LYS A 56 7.41 -8.27 16.07
C LYS A 56 8.78 -8.91 15.86
N ASP A 57 9.81 -8.25 16.36
CA ASP A 57 11.18 -8.76 16.41
C ASP A 57 11.80 -9.11 15.03
N VAL A 58 11.25 -8.51 13.96
CA VAL A 58 11.79 -8.61 12.61
C VAL A 58 12.33 -7.24 12.19
N PRO A 59 13.59 -7.15 11.73
CA PRO A 59 14.15 -5.90 11.22
C PRO A 59 13.54 -5.55 9.86
N TYR A 60 13.13 -4.29 9.69
CA TYR A 60 12.54 -3.78 8.45
C TYR A 60 13.41 -2.73 7.80
N TYR A 61 13.62 -2.88 6.49
CA TYR A 61 14.17 -1.88 5.59
C TYR A 61 13.01 -1.43 4.69
N ILE A 62 12.61 -0.18 4.83
CA ILE A 62 11.40 0.35 4.22
C ILE A 62 11.79 1.37 3.15
N TYR A 63 11.40 1.09 1.92
CA TYR A 63 11.64 1.96 0.78
C TYR A 63 10.32 2.51 0.27
N LEU A 64 10.22 3.83 0.20
CA LEU A 64 9.06 4.55 -0.30
C LEU A 64 9.39 5.16 -1.65
N ASP A 65 8.43 5.16 -2.57
CA ASP A 65 8.60 5.88 -3.83
C ASP A 65 8.77 7.38 -3.55
N ARG A 66 9.73 7.98 -4.24
CA ARG A 66 10.04 9.41 -4.09
C ARG A 66 8.88 10.24 -4.57
N ARG A 67 8.44 11.11 -3.71
CA ARG A 67 7.40 12.10 -4.01
C ARG A 67 7.82 13.47 -3.47
N ASN A 68 7.22 14.52 -4.03
CA ASN A 68 7.43 15.88 -3.51
C ASN A 68 6.81 15.96 -2.11
N ASN A 69 7.63 16.36 -1.15
CA ASN A 69 7.22 16.65 0.22
C ASN A 69 7.34 18.14 0.47
N SER A 70 6.27 18.72 1.01
CA SER A 70 6.29 20.10 1.48
C SER A 70 7.04 20.25 2.80
N GLU A 71 7.06 19.18 3.61
CA GLU A 71 7.66 19.14 4.95
C GLU A 71 8.79 18.09 5.01
N PRO A 72 10.07 18.49 5.06
CA PRO A 72 11.21 17.58 5.02
C PRO A 72 11.26 16.58 6.20
N THR A 73 10.73 16.98 7.37
CA THR A 73 10.82 16.17 8.61
C THR A 73 9.80 15.05 8.70
N ARG A 74 8.87 14.93 7.74
CA ARG A 74 7.78 13.94 7.80
C ARG A 74 8.27 12.50 7.80
N LEU A 75 9.32 12.20 7.06
CA LEU A 75 9.86 10.86 7.00
C LEU A 75 10.45 10.45 8.35
N ASP A 76 11.19 11.35 8.99
CA ASP A 76 11.77 11.12 10.34
C ASP A 76 10.67 11.00 11.39
N THR A 77 9.63 11.80 11.26
CA THR A 77 8.44 11.73 12.09
C THR A 77 7.76 10.36 11.96
N LEU A 78 7.54 9.89 10.74
CA LEU A 78 6.98 8.55 10.47
C LEU A 78 7.86 7.47 11.10
N LYS A 79 9.17 7.52 10.88
CA LYS A 79 10.14 6.57 11.46
C LYS A 79 10.06 6.54 13.00
N THR A 80 9.97 7.70 13.61
CA THR A 80 9.83 7.84 15.07
C THR A 80 8.56 7.19 15.58
N PHE A 81 7.42 7.43 14.91
CA PHE A 81 6.13 6.82 15.29
C PHE A 81 6.12 5.32 15.10
N LEU A 82 6.74 4.81 14.03
CA LEU A 82 6.83 3.38 13.78
C LEU A 82 7.63 2.65 14.87
N LYS A 83 8.70 3.26 15.38
CA LYS A 83 9.55 2.69 16.42
C LYS A 83 8.94 2.75 17.82
N LYS A 84 8.01 3.67 18.06
CA LYS A 84 7.40 3.81 19.39
C LYS A 84 6.51 2.63 19.73
N ASP A 85 6.64 2.17 20.98
CA ASP A 85 5.63 1.34 21.60
C ASP A 85 4.36 2.15 21.81
N ASN A 86 3.26 1.71 21.26
CA ASN A 86 1.97 2.35 21.45
C ASN A 86 1.17 1.60 22.51
N HIS A 87 1.18 2.11 23.73
CA HIS A 87 0.28 1.66 24.79
C HIS A 87 -1.12 2.26 24.70
N LYS A 88 -1.40 3.04 23.68
CA LYS A 88 -2.70 3.69 23.47
C LYS A 88 -3.36 3.20 22.18
N THR A 89 -4.67 3.07 22.29
CA THR A 89 -5.62 2.73 21.23
C THR A 89 -5.17 3.17 19.84
N ASN A 90 -5.12 2.20 18.93
CA ASN A 90 -4.95 2.49 17.52
C ASN A 90 -6.07 3.45 17.10
N TRP A 91 -5.70 4.58 16.53
CA TRP A 91 -6.60 5.67 16.17
C TRP A 91 -7.80 5.22 15.29
N PHE A 92 -7.67 4.12 14.56
CA PHE A 92 -8.72 3.62 13.67
C PHE A 92 -9.53 2.45 14.22
N SER A 93 -8.97 1.58 15.01
CA SER A 93 -9.60 0.30 15.37
C SER A 93 -9.80 0.08 16.87
N GLY A 94 -9.35 0.98 17.72
CA GLY A 94 -9.41 0.80 19.17
C GLY A 94 -8.51 -0.32 19.72
N VAL A 95 -7.71 -0.97 18.87
CA VAL A 95 -6.84 -2.08 19.29
C VAL A 95 -5.52 -1.54 19.84
N THR A 96 -5.15 -1.93 21.03
CA THR A 96 -3.83 -1.67 21.62
C THR A 96 -2.76 -2.47 20.89
N THR A 97 -1.81 -1.78 20.25
CA THR A 97 -0.63 -2.42 19.65
C THR A 97 0.54 -2.30 20.63
N ASP A 98 1.10 -3.45 21.03
CA ASP A 98 2.00 -3.49 22.20
C ASP A 98 3.44 -3.03 21.93
N LYS A 99 3.96 -3.13 20.71
CA LYS A 99 5.37 -2.80 20.43
C LYS A 99 5.56 -2.04 19.12
N GLY A 100 6.60 -1.21 19.10
CA GLY A 100 7.12 -0.56 17.89
C GLY A 100 7.65 -1.58 16.87
N ILE A 101 7.90 -1.09 15.66
CA ILE A 101 8.51 -1.87 14.58
C ILE A 101 10.03 -1.64 14.63
N ASP A 102 10.82 -2.69 14.46
CA ASP A 102 12.27 -2.57 14.34
C ASP A 102 12.66 -2.03 12.95
N VAL A 103 12.56 -0.71 12.79
CA VAL A 103 12.91 -0.01 11.54
C VAL A 103 14.39 0.27 11.49
N LYS A 104 15.13 -0.45 10.66
CA LYS A 104 16.56 -0.22 10.40
C LYS A 104 16.75 0.95 9.43
N ALA A 105 16.03 0.93 8.30
CA ALA A 105 16.03 2.02 7.33
C ALA A 105 14.61 2.40 6.93
N LEU A 106 14.39 3.69 6.67
CA LEU A 106 13.17 4.23 6.06
C LEU A 106 13.61 5.36 5.13
N GLU A 107 13.50 5.15 3.83
CA GLU A 107 14.11 6.00 2.82
C GLU A 107 13.20 6.21 1.62
N PHE A 108 13.31 7.37 0.97
CA PHE A 108 12.76 7.58 -0.36
C PHE A 108 13.74 7.09 -1.42
N VAL A 109 13.23 6.33 -2.36
CA VAL A 109 13.99 5.81 -3.48
C VAL A 109 13.32 6.18 -4.81
N ASN A 110 14.06 6.09 -5.89
CA ASN A 110 13.52 6.32 -7.23
C ASN A 110 12.92 5.01 -7.76
N SER A 111 11.62 5.00 -8.01
CA SER A 111 10.90 3.83 -8.53
C SER A 111 11.49 3.28 -9.84
N ASN A 112 12.14 4.12 -10.66
CA ASN A 112 12.80 3.67 -11.90
C ASN A 112 13.96 2.71 -11.67
N THR A 113 14.53 2.67 -10.48
CA THR A 113 15.69 1.83 -10.10
C THR A 113 15.37 0.75 -9.08
N TYR A 114 14.10 0.65 -8.66
CA TYR A 114 13.65 -0.32 -7.66
C TYR A 114 12.47 -1.15 -8.18
N GLU A 115 12.76 -2.36 -8.64
CA GLU A 115 11.79 -3.27 -9.25
C GLU A 115 10.61 -3.59 -8.34
N LEU A 116 10.83 -3.74 -7.03
CA LEU A 116 9.75 -4.03 -6.08
C LEU A 116 8.75 -2.87 -5.95
N ILE A 117 9.17 -1.63 -6.12
CA ILE A 117 8.26 -0.48 -6.15
C ILE A 117 7.46 -0.48 -7.44
N GLN A 118 8.11 -0.69 -8.59
CA GLN A 118 7.40 -0.84 -9.87
C GLN A 118 6.39 -1.99 -9.83
N PHE A 119 6.75 -3.06 -9.14
CA PHE A 119 5.87 -4.19 -8.93
C PHE A 119 4.64 -3.82 -8.10
N ALA A 120 4.83 -3.10 -7.00
CA ALA A 120 3.74 -2.62 -6.17
C ALA A 120 2.79 -1.72 -6.98
N ASP A 121 3.32 -0.81 -7.80
CA ASP A 121 2.52 0.06 -8.67
C ASP A 121 1.70 -0.73 -9.70
N LEU A 122 2.29 -1.76 -10.28
CA LEU A 122 1.59 -2.64 -11.23
C LEU A 122 0.40 -3.35 -10.57
N LEU A 123 0.59 -3.91 -9.38
CA LEU A 123 -0.46 -4.58 -8.61
C LEU A 123 -1.54 -3.59 -8.16
N MET A 124 -1.13 -2.42 -7.63
CA MET A 124 -2.07 -1.36 -7.25
C MET A 124 -2.88 -0.87 -8.46
N GLY A 125 -2.24 -0.75 -9.63
CA GLY A 125 -2.89 -0.38 -10.87
C GLY A 125 -3.97 -1.38 -11.29
N ALA A 126 -3.72 -2.68 -11.17
CA ALA A 126 -4.69 -3.74 -11.47
C ALA A 126 -5.88 -3.72 -10.49
N ILE A 127 -5.61 -3.60 -9.20
CA ILE A 127 -6.65 -3.54 -8.17
C ILE A 127 -7.49 -2.27 -8.33
N GLY A 128 -6.85 -1.12 -8.50
CA GLY A 128 -7.53 0.16 -8.71
C GLY A 128 -8.39 0.17 -9.98
N PHE A 129 -7.97 -0.54 -11.04
CA PHE A 129 -8.74 -0.70 -12.28
C PHE A 129 -10.06 -1.43 -12.02
N HIS A 130 -10.05 -2.49 -11.21
CA HIS A 130 -11.25 -3.22 -10.81
C HIS A 130 -12.09 -2.44 -9.78
N TYR A 131 -11.45 -1.94 -8.72
CA TYR A 131 -12.13 -1.21 -7.65
C TYR A 131 -12.94 -0.01 -8.19
N ASN A 132 -12.35 0.73 -9.13
CA ASN A 132 -13.01 1.87 -9.78
C ASN A 132 -13.96 1.45 -10.93
N LYS A 133 -14.25 0.16 -11.09
CA LYS A 133 -15.12 -0.39 -12.13
C LYS A 133 -14.71 0.00 -13.56
N ARG A 134 -13.43 0.33 -13.78
CA ARG A 134 -12.89 0.66 -15.11
C ARG A 134 -12.86 -0.56 -16.04
N ASN A 135 -12.82 -1.75 -15.47
CA ASN A 135 -12.94 -3.02 -16.20
C ASN A 135 -14.32 -3.20 -16.87
N LEU A 136 -15.34 -2.48 -16.44
CA LEU A 136 -16.70 -2.51 -17.00
C LEU A 136 -16.95 -1.40 -18.03
N ALA A 137 -15.99 -0.49 -18.22
CA ALA A 137 -16.14 0.60 -19.18
C ALA A 137 -16.09 0.08 -20.63
N PRO A 138 -16.90 0.62 -21.56
CA PRO A 138 -16.91 0.18 -22.95
C PRO A 138 -15.56 0.37 -23.67
N ASP A 139 -14.77 1.35 -23.22
CA ASP A 139 -13.44 1.69 -23.73
C ASP A 139 -12.31 1.10 -22.88
N ALA A 140 -12.62 0.09 -22.06
CA ALA A 140 -11.63 -0.55 -21.19
C ALA A 140 -10.45 -1.10 -21.98
N SER A 141 -9.23 -0.78 -21.55
CA SER A 141 -8.01 -1.25 -22.19
C SER A 141 -7.92 -2.78 -22.18
N ARG A 142 -7.86 -3.39 -23.36
CA ARG A 142 -7.72 -4.84 -23.52
C ARG A 142 -6.50 -5.41 -22.80
N HIS A 143 -5.39 -4.66 -22.76
CA HIS A 143 -4.16 -5.09 -22.07
C HIS A 143 -4.34 -5.08 -20.55
N LYS A 144 -5.05 -4.09 -19.99
CA LYS A 144 -5.36 -4.04 -18.55
C LYS A 144 -6.34 -5.14 -18.15
N LEU A 145 -7.35 -5.40 -19.00
CA LEU A 145 -8.28 -6.52 -18.78
C LEU A 145 -7.55 -7.86 -18.78
N ALA A 146 -6.73 -8.13 -19.79
CA ALA A 146 -5.97 -9.37 -19.87
C ALA A 146 -4.99 -9.56 -18.73
N PHE A 147 -4.35 -8.48 -18.26
CA PHE A 147 -3.46 -8.52 -17.09
C PHE A 147 -4.22 -8.81 -15.81
N ALA A 148 -5.34 -8.12 -15.57
CA ALA A 148 -6.17 -8.32 -14.40
C ALA A 148 -6.76 -9.75 -14.36
N ASP A 149 -7.18 -10.29 -15.51
CA ASP A 149 -7.64 -11.68 -15.62
C ASP A 149 -6.51 -12.68 -15.33
N TYR A 150 -5.30 -12.42 -15.82
CA TYR A 150 -4.14 -13.24 -15.51
C TYR A 150 -3.86 -13.26 -13.99
N LEU A 151 -3.86 -12.11 -13.36
CA LEU A 151 -3.66 -11.98 -11.90
C LEU A 151 -4.77 -12.70 -11.13
N SER A 152 -6.03 -12.52 -11.51
CA SER A 152 -7.19 -13.21 -10.91
C SER A 152 -7.03 -14.73 -10.91
N ARG A 153 -6.59 -15.28 -12.03
CA ARG A 153 -6.34 -16.73 -12.17
C ARG A 153 -5.20 -17.19 -11.25
N LYS A 154 -4.12 -16.43 -11.14
CA LYS A 154 -2.98 -16.76 -10.27
C LYS A 154 -3.35 -16.77 -8.78
N ILE A 155 -4.19 -15.87 -8.33
CA ILE A 155 -4.67 -15.83 -6.94
C ILE A 155 -5.91 -16.68 -6.70
N ASN A 156 -6.42 -17.35 -7.73
CA ASN A 156 -7.65 -18.16 -7.69
C ASN A 156 -8.88 -17.38 -7.18
N LYS A 157 -9.05 -16.13 -7.64
CA LYS A 157 -10.17 -15.27 -7.28
C LYS A 157 -10.76 -14.63 -8.53
N LYS A 158 -12.08 -14.67 -8.66
CA LYS A 158 -12.80 -14.08 -9.80
C LYS A 158 -12.72 -12.55 -9.82
N ASP A 159 -12.56 -11.92 -8.66
CA ASP A 159 -12.51 -10.48 -8.52
C ASP A 159 -11.25 -10.08 -7.75
N LEU A 160 -10.56 -9.05 -8.24
CA LEU A 160 -9.41 -8.45 -7.56
C LEU A 160 -9.81 -7.55 -6.40
N VAL A 161 -11.08 -7.26 -6.24
CA VAL A 161 -11.60 -6.56 -5.08
C VAL A 161 -11.69 -7.53 -3.91
N PHE A 162 -10.68 -7.53 -3.07
CA PHE A 162 -10.68 -8.28 -1.83
C PHE A 162 -11.72 -7.68 -0.89
N SER A 163 -12.50 -8.55 -0.22
CA SER A 163 -13.38 -8.11 0.84
C SER A 163 -12.58 -7.27 1.83
N THR A 164 -12.90 -6.00 1.93
CA THR A 164 -12.45 -5.17 3.02
C THR A 164 -13.02 -5.80 4.29
N GLY A 165 -12.18 -6.50 5.04
CA GLY A 165 -12.56 -6.96 6.36
C GLY A 165 -12.88 -5.73 7.19
N ARG A 166 -14.15 -5.40 7.30
CA ARG A 166 -14.65 -4.64 8.44
C ARG A 166 -14.70 -5.68 9.57
N ASN A 167 -13.69 -5.68 10.40
CA ASN A 167 -13.77 -6.18 11.76
C ASN A 167 -13.72 -5.00 12.69
#